data_c65ce60afd8d9d8a66b40ac27088832e
#
_entry.id   c65ce60afd8d9d8a66b40ac27088832e
#
_cell.length_a   1.000
_cell.length_b   1.000
_cell.length_c   1.000
_cell.angle_alpha   90.00
_cell.angle_beta   90.00
_cell.angle_gamma   90.00
#
_symmetry.space_group_name_H-M   'P 1'
#
loop_
_entity.id
_entity.type
_entity.pdbx_description
1 polymer ?
#
loop_
_entity_poly.entity_id
_entity_poly.type
_entity_poly.pdbx_seq_one_letter_code
_entity_poly.pdbx_strand_id
1 'polypeptide(L)'
;MSRHDFTEIMRFIRFDDRNQRSQRLETDKFAMISEVWYKFIDNSQNCYKPGPYITIDEQLFPTKARCRFTQYMPNKPDKFGIKFWLASDVRCKYIINGFPYLGKEESKEPSVPLGEFVTMKLAEPYVGCGRNITTDNFFTSLPLTTKLLAKKTTIVGTIRANRKELPRLAKLKNDDKPLFSTKLYRSNNCSVCMRESGYAPSISMKGQLRPMPK
;
A
#
# COMPACT_ATOMS: atom_id res chain seq x y z
N MET A 1 20.94 -17.81 -21.79
CA MET A 1 21.92 -16.88 -21.15
C MET A 1 22.44 -17.52 -19.89
N SER A 2 23.76 -17.58 -19.70
CA SER A 2 24.36 -18.13 -18.49
C SER A 2 24.19 -17.20 -17.29
N ARG A 3 24.34 -17.73 -16.06
CA ARG A 3 24.34 -16.88 -14.84
C ARG A 3 25.50 -15.87 -14.88
N HIS A 4 26.62 -16.26 -15.44
CA HIS A 4 27.79 -15.39 -15.59
C HIS A 4 27.48 -14.18 -16.49
N ASP A 5 26.96 -14.45 -17.71
CA ASP A 5 26.60 -13.39 -18.67
C ASP A 5 25.57 -12.42 -18.10
N PHE A 6 24.54 -12.95 -17.40
CA PHE A 6 23.56 -12.12 -16.71
C PHE A 6 24.22 -11.20 -15.68
N THR A 7 25.12 -11.75 -14.86
CA THR A 7 25.82 -10.97 -13.82
C THR A 7 26.67 -9.88 -14.44
N GLU A 8 27.38 -10.17 -15.54
CA GLU A 8 28.20 -9.18 -16.27
C GLU A 8 27.34 -8.08 -16.88
N ILE A 9 26.21 -8.42 -17.53
CA ILE A 9 25.28 -7.43 -18.07
C ILE A 9 24.78 -6.49 -16.94
N MET A 10 24.38 -7.06 -15.78
CA MET A 10 23.88 -6.26 -14.65
C MET A 10 24.91 -5.31 -14.08
N ARG A 11 26.21 -5.59 -14.20
CA ARG A 11 27.28 -4.67 -13.76
C ARG A 11 27.38 -3.41 -14.63
N PHE A 12 27.08 -3.54 -15.92
CA PHE A 12 27.26 -2.45 -16.89
C PHE A 12 25.96 -1.76 -17.28
N ILE A 13 24.81 -2.37 -16.99
CA ILE A 13 23.52 -1.75 -17.32
C ILE A 13 23.36 -0.40 -16.63
N ARG A 14 22.90 0.60 -17.34
CA ARG A 14 22.62 1.94 -16.86
C ARG A 14 21.28 2.38 -17.42
N PHE A 15 20.48 3.05 -16.57
CA PHE A 15 19.15 3.55 -16.91
C PHE A 15 19.09 5.07 -16.95
N ASP A 16 20.24 5.74 -16.83
CA ASP A 16 20.31 7.18 -16.69
C ASP A 16 21.58 7.73 -17.37
N ASP A 17 21.45 8.86 -18.07
CA ASP A 17 22.59 9.59 -18.59
C ASP A 17 23.28 10.37 -17.46
N ARG A 18 24.54 10.03 -17.21
CA ARG A 18 25.35 10.66 -16.17
C ARG A 18 25.51 12.18 -16.37
N ASN A 19 25.55 12.64 -17.61
CA ASN A 19 25.80 14.06 -17.92
C ASN A 19 24.59 14.92 -17.56
N GLN A 20 23.38 14.39 -17.71
CA GLN A 20 22.13 15.08 -17.42
C GLN A 20 21.64 14.86 -15.97
N ARG A 21 22.27 13.93 -15.27
CA ARG A 21 21.83 13.49 -13.93
C ARG A 21 21.73 14.64 -12.93
N SER A 22 22.73 15.52 -12.86
CA SER A 22 22.77 16.62 -11.89
C SER A 22 21.56 17.53 -12.06
N GLN A 23 21.23 17.90 -13.29
CA GLN A 23 20.09 18.74 -13.61
C GLN A 23 18.75 18.02 -13.27
N ARG A 24 18.63 16.74 -13.61
CA ARG A 24 17.42 15.96 -13.33
C ARG A 24 17.20 15.75 -11.84
N LEU A 25 18.25 15.61 -11.03
CA LEU A 25 18.16 15.44 -9.58
C LEU A 25 17.64 16.68 -8.84
N GLU A 26 17.65 17.86 -9.46
CA GLU A 26 17.07 19.08 -8.89
C GLU A 26 15.53 18.96 -8.76
N THR A 27 14.89 18.34 -9.74
CA THR A 27 13.43 18.18 -9.80
C THR A 27 12.95 16.79 -9.42
N ASP A 28 13.76 15.76 -9.70
CA ASP A 28 13.40 14.36 -9.46
C ASP A 28 14.47 13.64 -8.62
N LYS A 29 14.17 13.42 -7.35
CA LYS A 29 15.04 12.66 -6.43
C LYS A 29 15.30 11.22 -6.90
N PHE A 30 14.43 10.67 -7.75
CA PHE A 30 14.47 9.30 -8.27
C PHE A 30 15.03 9.21 -9.70
N ALA A 31 15.56 10.32 -10.24
CA ALA A 31 16.00 10.50 -11.64
C ALA A 31 16.83 9.33 -12.21
N MET A 32 17.64 8.65 -11.38
CA MET A 32 18.52 7.56 -11.83
C MET A 32 17.78 6.37 -12.46
N ILE A 33 16.49 6.19 -12.13
CA ILE A 33 15.68 5.06 -12.59
C ILE A 33 14.21 5.43 -12.82
N SER A 34 13.83 6.68 -12.60
CA SER A 34 12.43 7.13 -12.64
C SER A 34 11.77 6.83 -13.98
N GLU A 35 12.45 7.10 -15.09
CA GLU A 35 11.92 6.89 -16.44
C GLU A 35 11.58 5.41 -16.68
N VAL A 36 12.49 4.50 -16.32
CA VAL A 36 12.27 3.05 -16.47
C VAL A 36 11.16 2.57 -15.55
N TRP A 37 11.14 3.08 -14.30
CA TRP A 37 10.12 2.70 -13.34
C TRP A 37 8.71 3.11 -13.80
N TYR A 38 8.53 4.36 -14.22
CA TYR A 38 7.22 4.82 -14.66
C TYR A 38 6.78 4.16 -15.95
N LYS A 39 7.68 3.94 -16.92
CA LYS A 39 7.37 3.11 -18.11
C LYS A 39 6.96 1.68 -17.75
N PHE A 40 7.62 1.09 -16.74
CA PHE A 40 7.24 -0.23 -16.23
C PHE A 40 5.82 -0.22 -15.65
N ILE A 41 5.48 0.78 -14.84
CA ILE A 41 4.12 0.90 -14.26
C ILE A 41 3.09 1.13 -15.36
N ASP A 42 3.34 2.02 -16.30
CA ASP A 42 2.43 2.29 -17.44
C ASP A 42 2.18 1.01 -18.26
N ASN A 43 3.23 0.28 -18.59
CA ASN A 43 3.12 -1.01 -19.28
C ASN A 43 2.35 -2.03 -18.43
N SER A 44 2.60 -2.10 -17.13
CA SER A 44 1.88 -3.00 -16.23
C SER A 44 0.37 -2.72 -16.22
N GLN A 45 -0.02 -1.45 -16.23
CA GLN A 45 -1.43 -1.04 -16.28
C GLN A 45 -2.07 -1.34 -17.63
N ASN A 46 -1.35 -1.14 -18.73
CA ASN A 46 -1.85 -1.34 -20.08
C ASN A 46 -1.96 -2.83 -20.47
N CYS A 47 -1.02 -3.66 -19.99
CA CYS A 47 -0.97 -5.08 -20.36
C CYS A 47 -1.82 -5.98 -19.46
N TYR A 48 -2.27 -5.51 -18.30
CA TYR A 48 -2.98 -6.35 -17.35
C TYR A 48 -4.19 -5.66 -16.71
N LYS A 49 -5.36 -6.30 -16.84
CA LYS A 49 -6.59 -5.87 -16.15
C LYS A 49 -6.75 -6.66 -14.85
N PRO A 50 -6.61 -6.04 -13.68
CA PRO A 50 -6.71 -6.74 -12.40
C PRO A 50 -8.12 -7.26 -12.14
N GLY A 51 -8.18 -8.35 -11.37
CA GLY A 51 -9.39 -8.94 -10.87
C GLY A 51 -10.11 -8.04 -9.84
N PRO A 52 -11.13 -8.59 -9.15
CA PRO A 52 -11.92 -7.83 -8.18
C PRO A 52 -11.18 -7.52 -6.87
N TYR A 53 -10.06 -8.17 -6.60
CA TYR A 53 -9.33 -8.05 -5.34
C TYR A 53 -7.92 -7.51 -5.57
N ILE A 54 -7.64 -6.35 -4.98
CA ILE A 54 -6.35 -5.66 -5.05
C ILE A 54 -5.79 -5.57 -3.63
N THR A 55 -4.49 -5.78 -3.45
CA THR A 55 -3.79 -5.48 -2.19
C THR A 55 -2.90 -4.27 -2.35
N ILE A 56 -2.86 -3.42 -1.32
CA ILE A 56 -1.96 -2.27 -1.22
C ILE A 56 -1.10 -2.44 0.02
N ASP A 57 0.22 -2.40 -0.18
CA ASP A 57 1.19 -2.57 0.89
C ASP A 57 2.51 -1.87 0.58
N GLU A 58 3.44 -1.86 1.55
CA GLU A 58 4.80 -1.39 1.32
C GLU A 58 5.76 -2.55 1.05
N GLN A 59 6.69 -2.31 0.12
CA GLN A 59 7.83 -3.18 -0.13
C GLN A 59 9.14 -2.43 0.07
N LEU A 60 10.06 -3.01 0.84
CA LEU A 60 11.43 -2.54 0.95
C LEU A 60 12.30 -3.32 -0.04
N PHE A 61 12.89 -2.63 -1.01
CA PHE A 61 13.90 -3.21 -1.90
C PHE A 61 15.27 -2.94 -1.30
N PRO A 62 16.00 -3.98 -0.86
CA PRO A 62 17.27 -3.83 -0.20
C PRO A 62 18.30 -3.19 -1.14
N THR A 63 19.04 -2.24 -0.63
CA THR A 63 20.15 -1.62 -1.34
C THR A 63 21.25 -1.19 -0.40
N LYS A 64 22.49 -1.31 -0.86
CA LYS A 64 23.69 -0.74 -0.22
C LYS A 64 24.09 0.61 -0.80
N ALA A 65 23.35 1.08 -1.82
CA ALA A 65 23.61 2.38 -2.42
C ALA A 65 23.33 3.52 -1.44
N ARG A 66 24.19 4.52 -1.45
CA ARG A 66 23.97 5.75 -0.68
C ARG A 66 23.00 6.65 -1.45
N CYS A 67 21.74 6.67 -1.07
CA CYS A 67 20.76 7.59 -1.59
C CYS A 67 20.01 8.29 -0.45
N ARG A 68 19.54 9.52 -0.71
CA ARG A 68 18.93 10.41 0.31
C ARG A 68 17.60 9.88 0.85
N PHE A 69 16.93 8.95 0.14
CA PHE A 69 15.63 8.39 0.48
C PHE A 69 15.70 6.92 0.92
N THR A 70 16.88 6.40 1.25
CA THR A 70 17.02 5.09 1.88
C THR A 70 16.28 5.07 3.21
N GLN A 71 15.46 4.05 3.44
CA GLN A 71 14.68 3.85 4.65
C GLN A 71 15.29 2.75 5.51
N TYR A 72 15.22 2.95 6.83
CA TYR A 72 15.52 1.92 7.80
C TYR A 72 14.22 1.33 8.33
N MET A 73 14.02 0.03 8.15
CA MET A 73 12.83 -0.70 8.60
C MET A 73 13.27 -1.91 9.44
N PRO A 74 13.32 -1.79 10.78
CA PRO A 74 13.92 -2.81 11.68
C PRO A 74 13.25 -4.17 11.60
N ASN A 75 11.96 -4.20 11.25
CA ASN A 75 11.14 -5.42 11.19
C ASN A 75 11.24 -6.16 9.84
N LYS A 76 11.99 -5.62 8.86
CA LYS A 76 12.23 -6.31 7.57
C LYS A 76 13.56 -7.07 7.65
N PRO A 77 13.71 -8.22 6.94
CA PRO A 77 14.95 -9.00 6.93
C PRO A 77 16.17 -8.16 6.53
N ASP A 78 16.05 -7.44 5.43
CA ASP A 78 17.01 -6.43 5.00
C ASP A 78 16.57 -5.07 5.52
N LYS A 79 17.21 -4.63 6.59
CA LYS A 79 16.78 -3.44 7.35
C LYS A 79 16.88 -2.13 6.58
N PHE A 80 17.72 -2.06 5.52
CA PHE A 80 17.97 -0.85 4.73
C PHE A 80 17.60 -1.06 3.28
N GLY A 81 16.90 -0.10 2.70
CA GLY A 81 16.51 -0.17 1.30
C GLY A 81 15.68 1.02 0.84
N ILE A 82 15.25 0.96 -0.41
CA ILE A 82 14.29 1.90 -0.98
C ILE A 82 12.89 1.33 -0.73
N LYS A 83 12.06 2.13 -0.08
CA LYS A 83 10.66 1.78 0.19
C LYS A 83 9.80 2.15 -1.00
N PHE A 84 8.96 1.22 -1.43
CA PHE A 84 7.94 1.43 -2.45
C PHE A 84 6.55 1.19 -1.87
N TRP A 85 5.61 1.97 -2.37
CA TRP A 85 4.19 1.73 -2.19
C TRP A 85 3.68 1.00 -3.42
N LEU A 86 3.07 -0.17 -3.26
CA LEU A 86 2.68 -1.04 -4.36
C LEU A 86 1.20 -1.40 -4.25
N ALA A 87 0.54 -1.46 -5.41
CA ALA A 87 -0.74 -2.12 -5.57
C ALA A 87 -0.55 -3.37 -6.46
N SER A 88 -1.09 -4.49 -6.05
CA SER A 88 -0.99 -5.74 -6.79
C SER A 88 -2.31 -6.52 -6.80
N ASP A 89 -2.51 -7.31 -7.84
CA ASP A 89 -3.61 -8.26 -7.91
C ASP A 89 -3.39 -9.39 -6.89
N VAL A 90 -4.44 -9.69 -6.11
CA VAL A 90 -4.36 -10.70 -5.04
C VAL A 90 -4.11 -12.10 -5.58
N ARG A 91 -4.66 -12.43 -6.76
CA ARG A 91 -4.61 -13.77 -7.33
C ARG A 91 -3.22 -14.13 -7.88
N CYS A 92 -2.67 -13.26 -8.72
CA CYS A 92 -1.41 -13.55 -9.43
C CYS A 92 -0.21 -12.77 -8.90
N LYS A 93 -0.41 -11.86 -7.92
CA LYS A 93 0.63 -11.00 -7.34
C LYS A 93 1.25 -10.01 -8.35
N TYR A 94 0.61 -9.82 -9.50
CA TYR A 94 1.07 -8.89 -10.52
C TYR A 94 0.99 -7.44 -10.01
N ILE A 95 2.09 -6.69 -10.15
CA ILE A 95 2.14 -5.28 -9.75
C ILE A 95 1.40 -4.46 -10.80
N ILE A 96 0.35 -3.78 -10.37
CA ILE A 96 -0.53 -2.99 -11.25
C ILE A 96 -0.31 -1.48 -11.09
N ASN A 97 0.25 -1.05 -9.96
CA ASN A 97 0.60 0.35 -9.72
C ASN A 97 1.65 0.43 -8.62
N GLY A 98 2.46 1.49 -8.62
CA GLY A 98 3.44 1.69 -7.56
C GLY A 98 4.27 2.94 -7.73
N PHE A 99 4.79 3.46 -6.61
CA PHE A 99 5.73 4.58 -6.61
C PHE A 99 6.68 4.50 -5.41
N PRO A 100 7.90 5.04 -5.55
CA PRO A 100 8.88 5.07 -4.47
C PRO A 100 8.48 6.06 -3.38
N TYR A 101 8.85 5.77 -2.15
CA TYR A 101 8.79 6.73 -1.06
C TYR A 101 10.10 7.55 -1.01
N LEU A 102 10.03 8.81 -1.40
CA LEU A 102 11.18 9.71 -1.53
C LEU A 102 11.34 10.69 -0.36
N GLY A 103 10.66 10.42 0.75
CA GLY A 103 10.60 11.31 1.92
C GLY A 103 9.25 12.02 2.03
N LYS A 104 9.26 13.27 2.54
CA LYS A 104 8.04 14.06 2.68
C LYS A 104 7.41 14.30 1.30
N GLU A 105 6.17 13.91 1.18
CA GLU A 105 5.39 14.10 -0.06
C GLU A 105 4.83 15.52 -0.09
N GLU A 106 5.35 16.35 -0.98
CA GLU A 106 4.98 17.77 -1.12
C GLU A 106 3.57 17.94 -1.69
N SER A 107 3.13 17.02 -2.53
CA SER A 107 1.79 17.00 -3.13
C SER A 107 0.67 16.60 -2.14
N LYS A 108 1.03 16.13 -0.94
CA LYS A 108 0.07 15.69 0.07
C LYS A 108 -0.40 16.87 0.93
N GLU A 109 -1.71 17.08 0.99
CA GLU A 109 -2.29 18.03 1.96
C GLU A 109 -1.88 17.68 3.40
N PRO A 110 -1.50 18.67 4.23
CA PRO A 110 -1.07 18.42 5.60
C PRO A 110 -2.10 17.68 6.46
N SER A 111 -3.38 17.90 6.23
CA SER A 111 -4.51 17.30 6.94
C SER A 111 -4.74 15.82 6.62
N VAL A 112 -4.29 15.34 5.47
CA VAL A 112 -4.52 13.97 5.01
C VAL A 112 -3.43 13.04 5.55
N PRO A 113 -3.78 11.91 6.23
CA PRO A 113 -2.80 10.91 6.66
C PRO A 113 -2.08 10.28 5.46
N LEU A 114 -0.78 9.95 5.64
CA LEU A 114 0.03 9.38 4.56
C LEU A 114 -0.56 8.07 4.00
N GLY A 115 -1.03 7.17 4.88
CA GLY A 115 -1.65 5.90 4.45
C GLY A 115 -2.89 6.11 3.59
N GLU A 116 -3.72 7.11 3.91
CA GLU A 116 -4.89 7.47 3.11
C GLU A 116 -4.50 8.02 1.74
N PHE A 117 -3.56 8.97 1.71
CA PHE A 117 -3.02 9.55 0.48
C PHE A 117 -2.47 8.47 -0.47
N VAL A 118 -1.61 7.59 0.06
CA VAL A 118 -0.99 6.50 -0.70
C VAL A 118 -2.06 5.56 -1.27
N THR A 119 -3.03 5.15 -0.44
CA THR A 119 -4.08 4.23 -0.88
C THR A 119 -4.93 4.85 -1.99
N MET A 120 -5.33 6.11 -1.84
CA MET A 120 -6.12 6.81 -2.86
C MET A 120 -5.35 6.97 -4.18
N LYS A 121 -4.06 7.35 -4.11
CA LYS A 121 -3.18 7.50 -5.29
C LYS A 121 -2.98 6.19 -6.04
N LEU A 122 -2.73 5.09 -5.32
CA LEU A 122 -2.55 3.76 -5.93
C LEU A 122 -3.84 3.18 -6.49
N ALA A 123 -4.97 3.44 -5.84
CA ALA A 123 -6.27 2.92 -6.22
C ALA A 123 -6.93 3.70 -7.37
N GLU A 124 -6.48 4.92 -7.65
CA GLU A 124 -7.13 5.84 -8.59
C GLU A 124 -7.54 5.19 -9.93
N PRO A 125 -6.69 4.43 -10.64
CA PRO A 125 -7.07 3.81 -11.91
C PRO A 125 -8.09 2.67 -11.77
N TYR A 126 -8.37 2.22 -10.54
CA TYR A 126 -9.13 0.98 -10.27
C TYR A 126 -10.42 1.20 -9.50
N VAL A 127 -10.72 2.43 -9.07
CA VAL A 127 -11.98 2.77 -8.39
C VAL A 127 -13.16 2.79 -9.36
N GLY A 128 -14.38 2.75 -8.82
CA GLY A 128 -15.61 2.84 -9.62
C GLY A 128 -16.10 1.53 -10.23
N CYS A 129 -15.31 0.46 -10.17
CA CYS A 129 -15.60 -0.83 -10.79
C CYS A 129 -16.00 -1.93 -9.78
N GLY A 130 -16.40 -1.56 -8.58
CA GLY A 130 -16.84 -2.54 -7.56
C GLY A 130 -15.73 -3.41 -6.96
N ARG A 131 -14.45 -3.01 -7.08
CA ARG A 131 -13.32 -3.77 -6.55
C ARG A 131 -13.20 -3.67 -5.03
N ASN A 132 -12.51 -4.63 -4.46
CA ASN A 132 -12.14 -4.67 -3.04
C ASN A 132 -10.64 -4.46 -2.88
N ILE A 133 -10.25 -3.55 -1.97
CA ILE A 133 -8.86 -3.26 -1.65
C ILE A 133 -8.55 -3.87 -0.28
N THR A 134 -7.47 -4.65 -0.19
CA THR A 134 -6.95 -5.19 1.07
C THR A 134 -5.75 -4.36 1.52
N THR A 135 -5.74 -3.93 2.78
CA THR A 135 -4.67 -3.11 3.36
C THR A 135 -4.31 -3.56 4.77
N ASP A 136 -3.13 -3.18 5.24
CA ASP A 136 -2.74 -3.35 6.64
C ASP A 136 -3.23 -2.19 7.54
N ASN A 137 -2.83 -2.22 8.81
CA ASN A 137 -3.24 -1.22 9.82
C ASN A 137 -2.62 0.17 9.63
N PHE A 138 -1.59 0.31 8.81
CA PHE A 138 -0.98 1.59 8.48
C PHE A 138 -1.90 2.41 7.58
N PHE A 139 -2.51 1.77 6.58
CA PHE A 139 -3.36 2.42 5.58
C PHE A 139 -4.82 2.53 6.03
N THR A 140 -5.31 1.51 6.75
CA THR A 140 -6.74 1.38 7.06
C THR A 140 -7.23 2.46 8.03
N SER A 141 -8.30 3.18 7.64
CA SER A 141 -9.00 4.14 8.49
C SER A 141 -10.48 4.26 8.09
N LEU A 142 -11.34 4.73 9.01
CA LEU A 142 -12.76 4.96 8.70
C LEU A 142 -12.97 6.04 7.61
N PRO A 143 -12.28 7.20 7.66
CA PRO A 143 -12.38 8.19 6.59
C PRO A 143 -12.03 7.64 5.21
N LEU A 144 -10.95 6.84 5.11
CA LEU A 144 -10.57 6.19 3.86
C LEU A 144 -11.66 5.25 3.36
N THR A 145 -12.25 4.45 4.27
CA THR A 145 -13.36 3.54 3.92
C THR A 145 -14.54 4.29 3.30
N THR A 146 -14.92 5.41 3.88
CA THR A 146 -16.02 6.24 3.37
C THR A 146 -15.70 6.82 1.99
N LYS A 147 -14.46 7.31 1.79
CA LYS A 147 -14.01 7.87 0.51
C LYS A 147 -14.00 6.82 -0.61
N LEU A 148 -13.50 5.62 -0.31
CA LEU A 148 -13.49 4.52 -1.28
C LEU A 148 -14.90 4.01 -1.59
N LEU A 149 -15.77 3.92 -0.59
CA LEU A 149 -17.15 3.50 -0.78
C LEU A 149 -17.93 4.47 -1.66
N ALA A 150 -17.74 5.78 -1.48
CA ALA A 150 -18.30 6.81 -2.36
C ALA A 150 -17.86 6.62 -3.83
N LYS A 151 -16.68 6.06 -4.05
CA LYS A 151 -16.16 5.66 -5.38
C LYS A 151 -16.48 4.20 -5.74
N LYS A 152 -17.54 3.61 -5.19
CA LYS A 152 -17.97 2.21 -5.45
C LYS A 152 -16.84 1.19 -5.27
N THR A 153 -15.97 1.40 -4.30
CA THR A 153 -14.83 0.53 -4.00
C THR A 153 -14.87 0.18 -2.52
N THR A 154 -14.71 -1.09 -2.18
CA THR A 154 -14.67 -1.53 -0.79
C THR A 154 -13.25 -1.71 -0.30
N ILE A 155 -13.07 -1.69 1.03
CA ILE A 155 -11.80 -1.96 1.67
C ILE A 155 -11.96 -3.02 2.76
N VAL A 156 -10.98 -3.90 2.85
CA VAL A 156 -10.81 -4.86 3.96
C VAL A 156 -9.41 -4.67 4.52
N GLY A 157 -9.29 -4.57 5.83
CA GLY A 157 -7.97 -4.41 6.44
C GLY A 157 -8.02 -4.50 7.95
N THR A 158 -6.86 -4.57 8.55
CA THR A 158 -6.72 -4.42 9.99
C THR A 158 -6.72 -2.94 10.36
N ILE A 159 -7.19 -2.59 11.56
CA ILE A 159 -7.16 -1.23 12.07
C ILE A 159 -6.57 -1.22 13.48
N ARG A 160 -5.76 -0.22 13.81
CA ARG A 160 -5.17 -0.10 15.14
C ARG A 160 -6.25 0.20 16.18
N ALA A 161 -6.25 -0.53 17.30
CA ALA A 161 -7.23 -0.38 18.37
C ALA A 161 -7.26 1.03 18.99
N ASN A 162 -6.15 1.79 18.92
CA ASN A 162 -6.05 3.15 19.46
C ASN A 162 -6.59 4.25 18.53
N ARG A 163 -7.13 3.90 17.36
CA ARG A 163 -7.71 4.90 16.44
C ARG A 163 -8.85 5.66 17.11
N LYS A 164 -8.86 6.99 16.95
CA LYS A 164 -9.84 7.89 17.58
C LYS A 164 -11.27 7.60 17.14
N GLU A 165 -11.43 7.15 15.90
CA GLU A 165 -12.71 6.89 15.24
C GLU A 165 -13.43 5.64 15.78
N LEU A 166 -12.70 4.76 16.48
CA LEU A 166 -13.29 3.56 17.06
C LEU A 166 -14.07 3.87 18.34
N PRO A 167 -15.23 3.21 18.57
CA PRO A 167 -15.99 3.38 19.80
C PRO A 167 -15.16 2.97 21.03
N ARG A 168 -15.47 3.55 22.18
CA ARG A 168 -14.75 3.27 23.45
C ARG A 168 -14.71 1.78 23.78
N LEU A 169 -15.82 1.08 23.56
CA LEU A 169 -15.92 -0.37 23.77
C LEU A 169 -14.94 -1.19 22.92
N ALA A 170 -14.57 -0.70 21.74
CA ALA A 170 -13.57 -1.33 20.89
C ALA A 170 -12.13 -1.12 21.38
N LYS A 171 -11.92 -0.17 22.31
CA LYS A 171 -10.61 0.21 22.86
C LYS A 171 -10.33 -0.43 24.23
N LEU A 172 -11.27 -1.18 24.79
CA LEU A 172 -11.09 -1.87 26.07
C LEU A 172 -9.90 -2.84 25.98
N LYS A 173 -9.12 -2.90 27.07
CA LYS A 173 -8.00 -3.84 27.17
C LYS A 173 -8.52 -5.29 27.14
N ASN A 174 -7.67 -6.22 26.76
CA ASN A 174 -8.01 -7.63 26.59
C ASN A 174 -8.49 -8.29 27.90
N ASP A 175 -8.05 -7.78 29.07
CA ASP A 175 -8.39 -8.35 30.38
C ASP A 175 -9.89 -8.32 30.71
N ASP A 176 -10.65 -7.42 30.05
CA ASP A 176 -12.09 -7.25 30.28
C ASP A 176 -12.96 -8.04 29.28
N LYS A 177 -12.36 -8.88 28.45
CA LYS A 177 -13.08 -9.57 27.39
C LYS A 177 -12.95 -11.08 27.52
N PRO A 178 -14.06 -11.85 27.34
CA PRO A 178 -13.98 -13.30 27.36
C PRO A 178 -13.06 -13.82 26.23
N LEU A 179 -12.23 -14.81 26.55
CA LEU A 179 -11.42 -15.52 25.56
C LEU A 179 -12.32 -16.07 24.43
N PHE A 180 -11.82 -16.00 23.21
CA PHE A 180 -12.54 -16.46 21.99
C PHE A 180 -13.82 -15.69 21.67
N SER A 181 -14.04 -14.51 22.26
CA SER A 181 -15.20 -13.69 21.94
C SER A 181 -15.01 -12.91 20.64
N THR A 182 -16.09 -12.67 19.91
CA THR A 182 -16.11 -11.82 18.73
C THR A 182 -17.16 -10.74 18.93
N LYS A 183 -16.76 -9.47 18.84
CA LYS A 183 -17.70 -8.34 18.88
C LYS A 183 -17.73 -7.66 17.51
N LEU A 184 -18.94 -7.46 16.99
CA LEU A 184 -19.18 -6.78 15.72
C LEU A 184 -19.77 -5.39 15.99
N TYR A 185 -19.09 -4.37 15.52
CA TYR A 185 -19.57 -2.99 15.50
C TYR A 185 -19.97 -2.63 14.07
N ARG A 186 -21.19 -2.16 13.89
CA ARG A 186 -21.71 -1.80 12.57
C ARG A 186 -22.16 -0.34 12.54
N SER A 187 -21.82 0.35 11.48
CA SER A 187 -22.39 1.63 11.09
C SER A 187 -23.02 1.49 9.69
N ASN A 188 -23.66 2.54 9.18
CA ASN A 188 -24.29 2.51 7.86
C ASN A 188 -23.33 2.11 6.72
N ASN A 189 -22.06 2.45 6.85
CA ASN A 189 -21.07 2.28 5.77
C ASN A 189 -19.93 1.31 6.12
N CYS A 190 -19.89 0.78 7.33
CA CYS A 190 -18.74 0.03 7.80
C CYS A 190 -19.11 -1.02 8.86
N SER A 191 -18.46 -2.16 8.80
CA SER A 191 -18.49 -3.15 9.87
C SER A 191 -17.10 -3.39 10.39
N VAL A 192 -16.89 -3.31 11.70
CA VAL A 192 -15.64 -3.58 12.39
C VAL A 192 -15.82 -4.84 13.23
N CYS A 193 -15.06 -5.87 12.94
CA CYS A 193 -15.05 -7.12 13.67
C CYS A 193 -13.80 -7.17 14.56
N MET A 194 -13.98 -7.34 15.86
CA MET A 194 -12.91 -7.58 16.81
C MET A 194 -12.94 -9.04 17.22
N ARG A 195 -11.89 -9.77 16.93
CA ARG A 195 -11.68 -11.14 17.38
C ARG A 195 -10.61 -11.15 18.46
N GLU A 196 -10.87 -11.87 19.52
CA GLU A 196 -9.84 -12.24 20.48
C GLU A 196 -9.33 -13.64 20.13
N SER A 197 -8.21 -13.67 19.49
CA SER A 197 -7.28 -14.79 19.49
C SER A 197 -6.07 -14.36 20.30
N GLY A 198 -5.34 -15.28 20.94
CA GLY A 198 -4.14 -14.97 21.73
C GLY A 198 -3.01 -14.22 20.96
N TYR A 199 -3.29 -13.70 19.81
CA TYR A 199 -2.50 -12.77 18.98
C TYR A 199 -3.24 -11.45 18.87
N ALA A 200 -2.50 -10.36 18.61
CA ALA A 200 -2.99 -8.99 18.53
C ALA A 200 -4.35 -8.84 17.82
N PRO A 201 -5.27 -8.00 18.36
CA PRO A 201 -6.63 -7.90 17.86
C PRO A 201 -6.64 -7.54 16.37
N SER A 202 -7.16 -8.45 15.54
CA SER A 202 -7.37 -8.17 14.12
C SER A 202 -8.75 -7.56 13.96
N ILE A 203 -8.81 -6.33 13.50
CA ILE A 203 -10.04 -5.64 13.15
C ILE A 203 -10.19 -5.71 11.64
N SER A 204 -11.26 -6.34 11.18
CA SER A 204 -11.60 -6.41 9.76
C SER A 204 -12.74 -5.46 9.45
N MET A 205 -12.55 -4.61 8.45
CA MET A 205 -13.57 -3.67 7.97
C MET A 205 -14.04 -4.12 6.60
N LYS A 206 -15.34 -4.29 6.43
CA LYS A 206 -15.97 -4.69 5.17
C LYS A 206 -17.12 -3.75 4.85
N GLY A 207 -17.03 -3.01 3.75
CA GLY A 207 -18.18 -2.31 3.18
C GLY A 207 -19.11 -3.30 2.48
N GLN A 208 -20.42 -3.14 2.64
CA GLN A 208 -21.38 -3.94 1.86
C GLN A 208 -21.46 -3.41 0.43
N LEU A 209 -20.92 -4.17 -0.51
CA LEU A 209 -21.36 -4.10 -1.91
C LEU A 209 -22.19 -5.35 -2.19
N ARG A 210 -23.33 -5.18 -2.86
CA ARG A 210 -24.06 -6.32 -3.44
C ARG A 210 -23.12 -6.98 -4.47
N PRO A 211 -23.12 -8.31 -4.57
CA PRO A 211 -22.37 -8.99 -5.62
C PRO A 211 -22.84 -8.47 -6.98
N MET A 212 -21.90 -8.20 -7.88
CA MET A 212 -22.20 -7.87 -9.26
C MET A 212 -22.91 -9.05 -9.91
N PRO A 213 -23.95 -8.86 -10.72
CA PRO A 213 -24.50 -9.92 -11.56
C PRO A 213 -23.39 -10.46 -12.47
N LYS A 214 -23.42 -11.76 -12.69
CA LYS A 214 -22.48 -12.51 -13.54
C LYS A 214 -22.49 -11.99 -14.97
#